data_e020e4210427e2fd91463ade22ddcd7d
#
_entry.id   e020e4210427e2fd91463ade22ddcd7d
#
_cell.length_a   1.000
_cell.length_b   1.000
_cell.length_c   1.000
_cell.angle_alpha   90.00
_cell.angle_beta   90.00
_cell.angle_gamma   90.00
#
_symmetry.space_group_name_H-M   'P 1'
#
loop_
_entity.id
_entity.type
_entity.pdbx_description
1 polymer ?
#
loop_
_entity_poly.entity_id
_entity_poly.type
_entity_poly.pdbx_seq_one_letter_code
_entity_poly.pdbx_strand_id
1 'polypeptide(L)'
;MNYNIAVMSGDGIGPEIITEAKKVLDKVGSNYGHKFNYTEVLMGGVSIDATGEPLTKEALEIAKGSDSVLLGAVGGDVGKSNWYSLPPHLRPEAGLLAIRKGLNLFANIRPAILFDELKGACPLKEEIVGSGFDFVVMRELTGGLYFGERSTVEENGVRKATDTLVYDENEVRRIAKWAFEIAMKRGKKVCSVDKANVLDSSRLWRQVTKEVSKDYPEVELSDMLVDNCAMQLVKNPKQFDVILTENMFGDILSDEASMITGSIGMLASASLGDTKLGLYEPSHGSAPDIAGQNKANPIATILSAAMMLRYSFDLEVEADKIEAAVKAVLKKGYRTIDIMSEGMTLVGTKEMGDLIISEI
;
A
#
# COMPACT_ATOMS: atom_id res chain seq x y z
N MET A 1 -18.33 -16.53 11.05
CA MET A 1 -18.97 -15.47 10.23
C MET A 1 -18.66 -15.73 8.77
N ASN A 2 -19.43 -15.13 7.83
CA ASN A 2 -19.18 -15.26 6.39
C ASN A 2 -18.84 -13.88 5.83
N TYR A 3 -17.78 -13.81 5.03
CA TYR A 3 -17.32 -12.57 4.39
C TYR A 3 -17.18 -12.77 2.88
N ASN A 4 -17.61 -11.81 2.09
CA ASN A 4 -17.53 -11.82 0.63
C ASN A 4 -16.42 -10.87 0.18
N ILE A 5 -15.41 -11.38 -0.49
CA ILE A 5 -14.23 -10.64 -0.90
C ILE A 5 -14.17 -10.62 -2.43
N ALA A 6 -14.18 -9.44 -3.02
CA ALA A 6 -13.81 -9.28 -4.42
C ALA A 6 -12.30 -9.45 -4.56
N VAL A 7 -11.86 -10.38 -5.41
CA VAL A 7 -10.45 -10.67 -5.63
C VAL A 7 -10.05 -10.18 -7.01
N MET A 8 -9.10 -9.29 -7.06
CA MET A 8 -8.52 -8.73 -8.28
C MET A 8 -7.06 -9.19 -8.36
N SER A 9 -6.83 -10.40 -8.89
CA SER A 9 -5.47 -10.95 -8.99
C SER A 9 -4.55 -10.06 -9.82
N GLY A 10 -5.09 -9.42 -10.87
CA GLY A 10 -4.36 -8.45 -11.70
C GLY A 10 -3.28 -9.07 -12.57
N ASP A 11 -2.14 -8.38 -12.69
CA ASP A 11 -1.09 -8.63 -13.67
C ASP A 11 0.17 -9.25 -13.05
N GLY A 12 1.04 -9.78 -13.88
CA GLY A 12 2.38 -10.24 -13.50
C GLY A 12 2.40 -11.24 -12.36
N ILE A 13 3.05 -10.89 -11.25
CA ILE A 13 3.12 -11.73 -10.03
C ILE A 13 1.82 -11.76 -9.22
N GLY A 14 0.85 -10.90 -9.54
CA GLY A 14 -0.40 -10.78 -8.79
C GLY A 14 -1.12 -12.09 -8.52
N PRO A 15 -1.37 -12.96 -9.52
CA PRO A 15 -2.02 -14.26 -9.31
C PRO A 15 -1.26 -15.20 -8.35
N GLU A 16 0.07 -15.18 -8.35
CA GLU A 16 0.90 -16.01 -7.46
C GLU A 16 0.75 -15.58 -6.00
N ILE A 17 0.90 -14.29 -5.73
CA ILE A 17 0.85 -13.75 -4.35
C ILE A 17 -0.56 -13.78 -3.76
N ILE A 18 -1.59 -13.57 -4.58
CA ILE A 18 -3.01 -13.70 -4.17
C ILE A 18 -3.33 -15.15 -3.80
N THR A 19 -2.81 -16.12 -4.55
CA THR A 19 -3.00 -17.54 -4.23
C THR A 19 -2.51 -17.85 -2.82
N GLU A 20 -1.34 -17.36 -2.43
CA GLU A 20 -0.78 -17.59 -1.10
C GLU A 20 -1.58 -16.84 -0.01
N ALA A 21 -1.99 -15.61 -0.26
CA ALA A 21 -2.84 -14.86 0.68
C ALA A 21 -4.20 -15.54 0.92
N LYS A 22 -4.86 -16.06 -0.13
CA LYS A 22 -6.11 -16.83 0.01
C LYS A 22 -5.93 -18.08 0.85
N LYS A 23 -4.86 -18.86 0.65
CA LYS A 23 -4.56 -20.04 1.47
C LYS A 23 -4.39 -19.67 2.96
N VAL A 24 -3.71 -18.56 3.26
CA VAL A 24 -3.53 -18.07 4.63
C VAL A 24 -4.88 -17.68 5.24
N LEU A 25 -5.72 -16.93 4.50
CA LEU A 25 -7.07 -16.57 4.94
C LEU A 25 -7.93 -17.81 5.21
N ASP A 26 -7.92 -18.80 4.31
CA ASP A 26 -8.68 -20.05 4.46
C ASP A 26 -8.24 -20.83 5.69
N LYS A 27 -6.92 -20.87 5.97
CA LYS A 27 -6.38 -21.51 7.17
C LYS A 27 -6.86 -20.85 8.45
N VAL A 28 -6.78 -19.51 8.50
CA VAL A 28 -7.29 -18.70 9.62
C VAL A 28 -8.80 -18.91 9.75
N GLY A 29 -9.54 -18.84 8.65
CA GLY A 29 -10.98 -19.07 8.63
C GLY A 29 -11.35 -20.43 9.24
N SER A 30 -10.63 -21.48 8.85
CA SER A 30 -10.83 -22.84 9.39
C SER A 30 -10.57 -22.90 10.90
N ASN A 31 -9.52 -22.22 11.39
CA ASN A 31 -9.15 -22.27 12.81
C ASN A 31 -10.10 -21.47 13.71
N TYR A 32 -10.69 -20.38 13.20
CA TYR A 32 -11.51 -19.44 13.98
C TYR A 32 -13.01 -19.47 13.61
N GLY A 33 -13.44 -20.39 12.72
CA GLY A 33 -14.84 -20.54 12.36
C GLY A 33 -15.38 -19.44 11.44
N HIS A 34 -14.53 -18.89 10.58
CA HIS A 34 -14.91 -17.92 9.56
C HIS A 34 -14.89 -18.58 8.18
N LYS A 35 -15.71 -18.07 7.26
CA LYS A 35 -15.72 -18.44 5.86
C LYS A 35 -15.51 -17.23 4.99
N PHE A 36 -14.49 -17.27 4.15
CA PHE A 36 -14.22 -16.27 3.13
C PHE A 36 -14.69 -16.78 1.78
N ASN A 37 -15.61 -16.04 1.15
CA ASN A 37 -16.12 -16.32 -0.18
C ASN A 37 -15.45 -15.37 -1.16
N TYR A 38 -14.78 -15.91 -2.17
CA TYR A 38 -14.01 -15.12 -3.13
C TYR A 38 -14.78 -14.99 -4.44
N THR A 39 -14.91 -13.76 -4.95
CA THR A 39 -15.41 -13.47 -6.29
C THR A 39 -14.26 -12.89 -7.11
N GLU A 40 -13.79 -13.65 -8.10
CA GLU A 40 -12.72 -13.20 -8.98
C GLU A 40 -13.24 -12.12 -9.92
N VAL A 41 -12.48 -11.02 -10.03
CA VAL A 41 -12.81 -9.83 -10.82
C VAL A 41 -11.59 -9.40 -11.62
N LEU A 42 -11.77 -9.14 -12.91
CA LEU A 42 -10.68 -8.68 -13.77
C LEU A 42 -10.37 -7.20 -13.52
N MET A 43 -9.09 -6.88 -13.39
CA MET A 43 -8.59 -5.50 -13.33
C MET A 43 -7.15 -5.42 -13.87
N GLY A 44 -6.79 -4.25 -14.41
CA GLY A 44 -5.46 -4.01 -14.96
C GLY A 44 -5.31 -4.45 -16.41
N GLY A 45 -4.13 -4.88 -16.79
CA GLY A 45 -3.79 -5.34 -18.14
C GLY A 45 -4.59 -6.58 -18.56
N VAL A 46 -4.78 -7.52 -17.66
CA VAL A 46 -5.60 -8.71 -17.92
C VAL A 46 -7.06 -8.35 -18.24
N SER A 47 -7.60 -7.30 -17.65
CA SER A 47 -8.93 -6.77 -17.98
C SER A 47 -8.96 -6.11 -19.37
N ILE A 48 -7.92 -5.34 -19.69
CA ILE A 48 -7.78 -4.71 -21.02
C ILE A 48 -7.75 -5.78 -22.11
N ASP A 49 -6.98 -6.86 -21.93
CA ASP A 49 -6.89 -7.94 -22.92
C ASP A 49 -8.23 -8.67 -23.11
N ALA A 50 -9.04 -8.79 -22.06
CA ALA A 50 -10.32 -9.48 -22.11
C ALA A 50 -11.50 -8.59 -22.58
N THR A 51 -11.50 -7.30 -22.23
CA THR A 51 -12.67 -6.41 -22.36
C THR A 51 -12.39 -5.11 -23.09
N GLY A 52 -11.13 -4.72 -23.26
CA GLY A 52 -10.70 -3.42 -23.77
C GLY A 52 -10.64 -2.30 -22.73
N GLU A 53 -11.04 -2.57 -21.47
CA GLU A 53 -11.06 -1.60 -20.36
C GLU A 53 -10.23 -2.08 -19.17
N PRO A 54 -9.46 -1.21 -18.48
CA PRO A 54 -8.66 -1.60 -17.31
C PRO A 54 -9.50 -1.94 -16.08
N LEU A 55 -10.73 -1.44 -16.00
CA LEU A 55 -11.75 -1.75 -15.00
C LEU A 55 -13.14 -1.53 -15.62
N THR A 56 -13.95 -2.57 -15.72
CA THR A 56 -15.33 -2.46 -16.21
C THR A 56 -16.25 -1.93 -15.12
N LYS A 57 -17.42 -1.36 -15.55
CA LYS A 57 -18.44 -0.94 -14.59
C LYS A 57 -18.97 -2.12 -13.75
N GLU A 58 -19.11 -3.29 -14.36
CA GLU A 58 -19.56 -4.50 -13.68
C GLU A 58 -18.55 -4.91 -12.58
N ALA A 59 -17.26 -4.89 -12.88
CA ALA A 59 -16.19 -5.15 -11.91
C ALA A 59 -16.25 -4.20 -10.70
N LEU A 60 -16.48 -2.91 -10.97
CA LEU A 60 -16.63 -1.91 -9.91
C LEU A 60 -17.88 -2.16 -9.05
N GLU A 61 -19.01 -2.54 -9.64
CA GLU A 61 -20.25 -2.84 -8.89
C GLU A 61 -20.10 -4.12 -8.04
N ILE A 62 -19.40 -5.14 -8.53
CA ILE A 62 -19.07 -6.34 -7.73
C ILE A 62 -18.22 -5.92 -6.51
N ALA A 63 -17.20 -5.09 -6.72
CA ALA A 63 -16.35 -4.59 -5.63
C ALA A 63 -17.15 -3.80 -4.58
N LYS A 64 -18.07 -2.92 -5.00
CA LYS A 64 -18.98 -2.18 -4.12
C LYS A 64 -19.92 -3.06 -3.32
N GLY A 65 -20.34 -4.18 -3.89
CA GLY A 65 -21.24 -5.14 -3.26
C GLY A 65 -20.54 -6.15 -2.35
N SER A 66 -19.23 -6.14 -2.29
CA SER A 66 -18.42 -7.01 -1.44
C SER A 66 -18.14 -6.40 -0.07
N ASP A 67 -17.77 -7.22 0.90
CA ASP A 67 -17.37 -6.76 2.25
C ASP A 67 -15.96 -6.15 2.23
N SER A 68 -15.12 -6.56 1.27
CA SER A 68 -13.77 -6.04 1.06
C SER A 68 -13.23 -6.39 -0.33
N VAL A 69 -12.12 -5.74 -0.72
CA VAL A 69 -11.40 -6.02 -1.97
C VAL A 69 -9.95 -6.42 -1.65
N LEU A 70 -9.51 -7.55 -2.20
CA LEU A 70 -8.12 -7.99 -2.17
C LEU A 70 -7.53 -7.89 -3.57
N LEU A 71 -6.49 -7.09 -3.73
CA LEU A 71 -5.83 -6.82 -5.00
C LEU A 71 -4.39 -7.35 -4.99
N GLY A 72 -3.98 -8.02 -6.07
CA GLY A 72 -2.62 -8.52 -6.26
C GLY A 72 -1.68 -7.42 -6.74
N ALA A 73 -1.57 -7.26 -8.05
CA ALA A 73 -0.70 -6.25 -8.65
C ALA A 73 -1.24 -5.79 -10.00
N VAL A 74 -0.89 -4.58 -10.41
CA VAL A 74 -1.36 -3.98 -11.68
C VAL A 74 -0.18 -3.40 -12.45
N GLY A 75 -0.25 -3.49 -13.78
CA GLY A 75 0.72 -2.90 -14.68
C GLY A 75 1.60 -3.92 -15.40
N GLY A 76 2.50 -3.43 -16.22
CA GLY A 76 3.43 -4.23 -17.03
C GLY A 76 4.75 -3.51 -17.28
N ASP A 77 5.60 -4.10 -18.10
CA ASP A 77 6.84 -3.45 -18.57
C ASP A 77 6.49 -2.32 -19.55
N VAL A 78 6.75 -1.08 -19.14
CA VAL A 78 6.45 0.13 -19.94
C VAL A 78 7.11 0.10 -21.33
N GLY A 79 8.27 -0.56 -21.45
CA GLY A 79 9.01 -0.67 -22.71
C GLY A 79 8.56 -1.80 -23.63
N LYS A 80 7.79 -2.77 -23.13
CA LYS A 80 7.47 -4.01 -23.85
C LYS A 80 5.98 -4.31 -23.97
N SER A 81 5.18 -3.91 -22.95
CA SER A 81 3.75 -4.19 -22.95
C SER A 81 2.99 -3.30 -23.91
N ASN A 82 2.11 -3.90 -24.72
CA ASN A 82 1.22 -3.19 -25.65
C ASN A 82 0.24 -2.24 -24.97
N TRP A 83 -0.03 -2.44 -23.68
CA TRP A 83 -0.94 -1.59 -22.90
C TRP A 83 -0.49 -0.13 -22.83
N TYR A 84 0.84 0.12 -22.89
CA TYR A 84 1.40 1.48 -22.83
C TYR A 84 1.37 2.23 -24.18
N SER A 85 1.00 1.54 -25.26
CA SER A 85 0.65 2.20 -26.54
C SER A 85 -0.77 2.77 -26.54
N LEU A 86 -1.60 2.37 -25.58
CA LEU A 86 -2.96 2.85 -25.40
C LEU A 86 -2.99 4.29 -24.82
N PRO A 87 -4.10 5.02 -25.05
CA PRO A 87 -4.33 6.29 -24.38
C PRO A 87 -4.23 6.14 -22.84
N PRO A 88 -3.77 7.15 -22.09
CA PRO A 88 -3.53 7.05 -20.65
C PRO A 88 -4.72 6.53 -19.84
N HIS A 89 -5.96 6.86 -20.21
CA HIS A 89 -7.18 6.42 -19.51
C HIS A 89 -7.54 4.95 -19.74
N LEU A 90 -6.86 4.27 -20.66
CA LEU A 90 -7.04 2.85 -20.95
C LEU A 90 -5.82 2.01 -20.50
N ARG A 91 -4.85 2.60 -19.83
CA ARG A 91 -3.70 1.86 -19.27
C ARG A 91 -4.06 1.16 -17.97
N PRO A 92 -3.30 0.12 -17.56
CA PRO A 92 -3.61 -0.64 -16.35
C PRO A 92 -3.78 0.23 -15.09
N GLU A 93 -2.91 1.24 -14.91
CA GLU A 93 -2.92 2.15 -13.75
C GLU A 93 -4.20 2.98 -13.67
N ALA A 94 -4.86 3.25 -14.80
CA ALA A 94 -6.15 3.94 -14.81
C ALA A 94 -7.25 3.12 -14.11
N GLY A 95 -7.18 1.79 -14.18
CA GLY A 95 -8.06 0.88 -13.44
C GLY A 95 -7.88 1.03 -11.92
N LEU A 96 -6.62 1.12 -11.46
CA LEU A 96 -6.31 1.30 -10.06
C LEU A 96 -6.81 2.66 -9.52
N LEU A 97 -6.62 3.74 -10.27
CA LEU A 97 -7.16 5.05 -9.89
C LEU A 97 -8.71 5.04 -9.90
N ALA A 98 -9.32 4.36 -10.88
CA ALA A 98 -10.78 4.28 -11.01
C ALA A 98 -11.42 3.51 -9.84
N ILE A 99 -10.84 2.37 -9.41
CA ILE A 99 -11.40 1.59 -8.28
C ILE A 99 -11.27 2.36 -6.97
N ARG A 100 -10.13 3.00 -6.69
CA ARG A 100 -9.92 3.81 -5.49
C ARG A 100 -10.93 4.96 -5.40
N LYS A 101 -11.13 5.67 -6.52
CA LYS A 101 -12.14 6.74 -6.63
C LYS A 101 -13.57 6.19 -6.54
N GLY A 102 -13.86 5.09 -7.24
CA GLY A 102 -15.19 4.47 -7.29
C GLY A 102 -15.67 3.92 -5.95
N LEU A 103 -14.74 3.51 -5.08
CA LEU A 103 -15.01 3.06 -3.72
C LEU A 103 -14.79 4.17 -2.65
N ASN A 104 -14.45 5.40 -3.06
CA ASN A 104 -14.12 6.54 -2.18
C ASN A 104 -13.06 6.21 -1.12
N LEU A 105 -11.97 5.56 -1.54
CA LEU A 105 -10.87 5.14 -0.65
C LEU A 105 -9.78 6.21 -0.63
N PHE A 106 -9.89 7.15 0.28
CA PHE A 106 -9.01 8.31 0.34
C PHE A 106 -7.84 8.18 1.31
N ALA A 107 -7.90 7.26 2.28
CA ALA A 107 -6.88 7.05 3.28
C ALA A 107 -6.07 5.79 2.99
N ASN A 108 -4.82 5.93 2.56
CA ASN A 108 -3.93 4.81 2.33
C ASN A 108 -2.94 4.68 3.48
N ILE A 109 -2.99 3.53 4.14
CA ILE A 109 -2.17 3.17 5.30
C ILE A 109 -1.06 2.24 4.84
N ARG A 110 0.20 2.66 4.97
CA ARG A 110 1.40 1.89 4.61
C ARG A 110 2.32 1.77 5.83
N PRO A 111 2.25 0.67 6.61
CA PRO A 111 3.15 0.43 7.72
C PRO A 111 4.56 0.13 7.22
N ALA A 112 5.56 0.79 7.76
CA ALA A 112 6.99 0.54 7.51
C ALA A 112 7.63 0.01 8.79
N ILE A 113 7.67 -1.31 8.91
CA ILE A 113 8.18 -2.02 10.08
C ILE A 113 9.44 -2.78 9.70
N LEU A 114 10.55 -2.46 10.35
CA LEU A 114 11.75 -3.28 10.23
C LEU A 114 11.67 -4.43 11.23
N PHE A 115 11.43 -5.62 10.73
CA PHE A 115 11.48 -6.84 11.52
C PHE A 115 12.90 -7.11 12.03
N ASP A 116 13.04 -7.50 13.29
CA ASP A 116 14.36 -7.83 13.87
C ASP A 116 15.09 -8.88 13.03
N GLU A 117 14.34 -9.81 12.48
CA GLU A 117 14.81 -10.90 11.62
C GLU A 117 15.36 -10.43 10.26
N LEU A 118 15.00 -9.21 9.84
CA LEU A 118 15.40 -8.61 8.55
C LEU A 118 16.43 -7.49 8.68
N LYS A 119 16.98 -7.24 9.86
CA LYS A 119 18.03 -6.23 10.05
C LYS A 119 19.23 -6.44 9.12
N GLY A 120 19.56 -7.69 8.78
CA GLY A 120 20.61 -8.01 7.81
C GLY A 120 20.29 -7.67 6.35
N ALA A 121 19.01 -7.50 5.99
CA ALA A 121 18.58 -7.06 4.67
C ALA A 121 18.40 -5.53 4.58
N CYS A 122 18.39 -4.83 5.72
CA CYS A 122 18.28 -3.38 5.77
C CYS A 122 19.55 -2.72 5.20
N PRO A 123 19.45 -1.78 4.25
CA PRO A 123 20.61 -1.11 3.66
C PRO A 123 21.23 -0.04 4.56
N LEU A 124 20.58 0.32 5.67
CA LEU A 124 21.06 1.34 6.58
C LEU A 124 22.15 0.77 7.52
N LYS A 125 23.05 1.64 7.95
CA LYS A 125 24.07 1.27 8.94
C LYS A 125 23.43 0.86 10.27
N GLU A 126 24.05 -0.10 10.95
CA GLU A 126 23.55 -0.65 12.21
C GLU A 126 23.34 0.44 13.29
N GLU A 127 24.19 1.45 13.36
CA GLU A 127 24.05 2.60 14.28
C GLU A 127 22.77 3.43 14.03
N ILE A 128 22.29 3.49 12.77
CA ILE A 128 21.03 4.15 12.41
C ILE A 128 19.85 3.25 12.78
N VAL A 129 19.92 1.98 12.43
CA VAL A 129 18.91 0.97 12.70
C VAL A 129 18.68 0.79 14.19
N GLY A 130 19.73 0.53 14.96
CA GLY A 130 19.68 0.31 16.41
C GLY A 130 18.67 -0.78 16.78
N SER A 131 17.66 -0.44 17.59
CA SER A 131 16.58 -1.35 17.98
C SER A 131 15.56 -1.66 16.89
N GLY A 132 15.64 -1.01 15.73
CA GLY A 132 14.65 -1.05 14.67
C GLY A 132 13.79 0.20 14.64
N PHE A 133 12.84 0.22 13.72
CA PHE A 133 11.85 1.30 13.59
C PHE A 133 10.50 0.74 13.12
N ASP A 134 9.45 1.42 13.52
CA ASP A 134 8.05 1.11 13.19
C ASP A 134 7.32 2.44 13.06
N PHE A 135 6.96 2.81 11.85
CA PHE A 135 6.17 3.99 11.55
C PHE A 135 5.15 3.71 10.44
N VAL A 136 4.18 4.58 10.28
CA VAL A 136 3.13 4.46 9.26
C VAL A 136 3.17 5.68 8.35
N VAL A 137 3.13 5.45 7.04
CA VAL A 137 2.87 6.50 6.06
C VAL A 137 1.36 6.55 5.81
N MET A 138 0.74 7.67 6.18
CA MET A 138 -0.65 8.02 5.89
C MET A 138 -0.68 8.88 4.64
N ARG A 139 -1.00 8.25 3.50
CA ARG A 139 -1.06 8.89 2.18
C ARG A 139 -2.51 9.23 1.85
N GLU A 140 -2.81 10.50 1.54
CA GLU A 140 -4.05 10.85 0.86
C GLU A 140 -4.03 10.20 -0.55
N LEU A 141 -5.15 9.60 -1.00
CA LEU A 141 -5.10 8.67 -2.12
C LEU A 141 -5.97 9.09 -3.32
N THR A 142 -6.89 10.03 -3.17
CA THR A 142 -7.91 10.37 -4.19
C THR A 142 -7.90 11.83 -4.66
N GLY A 143 -6.95 12.61 -4.20
CA GLY A 143 -6.72 13.99 -4.59
C GLY A 143 -5.34 14.24 -5.21
N GLY A 144 -4.97 15.49 -5.30
CA GLY A 144 -3.66 15.95 -5.72
C GLY A 144 -3.35 15.79 -7.20
N LEU A 145 -2.07 15.64 -7.50
CA LEU A 145 -1.55 15.64 -8.88
C LEU A 145 -2.11 14.48 -9.72
N TYR A 146 -2.36 13.31 -9.13
CA TYR A 146 -2.81 12.12 -9.85
C TYR A 146 -4.27 12.21 -10.31
N PHE A 147 -5.07 13.08 -9.70
CA PHE A 147 -6.48 13.28 -10.00
C PHE A 147 -6.81 14.67 -10.59
N GLY A 148 -5.83 15.55 -10.68
CA GLY A 148 -5.97 16.87 -11.27
C GLY A 148 -6.13 16.85 -12.79
N GLU A 149 -6.52 17.99 -13.34
CA GLU A 149 -6.59 18.19 -14.77
C GLU A 149 -5.22 18.06 -15.41
N ARG A 150 -5.18 17.41 -16.57
CA ARG A 150 -3.95 17.21 -17.33
C ARG A 150 -4.16 17.40 -18.81
N SER A 151 -3.19 17.96 -19.49
CA SER A 151 -3.25 18.17 -20.95
C SER A 151 -1.86 18.14 -21.56
N THR A 152 -1.79 17.73 -22.83
CA THR A 152 -0.62 17.93 -23.69
C THR A 152 -1.08 18.62 -24.95
N VAL A 153 -0.59 19.82 -25.21
CA VAL A 153 -0.93 20.64 -26.38
C VAL A 153 0.33 20.94 -27.18
N GLU A 154 0.17 21.25 -28.46
CA GLU A 154 1.25 21.74 -29.30
C GLU A 154 0.95 23.20 -29.69
N GLU A 155 1.84 24.13 -29.33
CA GLU A 155 1.75 25.54 -29.61
C GLU A 155 3.04 25.96 -30.37
N ASN A 156 2.88 26.50 -31.57
CA ASN A 156 4.01 26.96 -32.41
C ASN A 156 5.09 25.89 -32.65
N GLY A 157 4.70 24.61 -32.81
CA GLY A 157 5.61 23.49 -33.02
C GLY A 157 6.34 23.01 -31.73
N VAL A 158 5.94 23.52 -30.55
CA VAL A 158 6.48 23.11 -29.25
C VAL A 158 5.40 22.38 -28.47
N ARG A 159 5.70 21.19 -27.99
CA ARG A 159 4.82 20.41 -27.12
C ARG A 159 4.91 20.90 -25.69
N LYS A 160 3.76 21.14 -25.06
CA LYS A 160 3.62 21.57 -23.67
C LYS A 160 2.68 20.61 -22.93
N ALA A 161 3.16 20.00 -21.87
CA ALA A 161 2.38 19.14 -20.98
C ALA A 161 2.11 19.87 -19.65
N THR A 162 0.90 19.72 -19.13
CA THR A 162 0.47 20.34 -17.87
C THR A 162 -0.24 19.30 -17.02
N ASP A 163 0.14 19.20 -15.76
CA ASP A 163 -0.57 18.46 -14.71
C ASP A 163 -0.87 19.44 -13.57
N THR A 164 -2.10 19.40 -13.05
CA THR A 164 -2.57 20.33 -12.02
C THR A 164 -2.67 19.65 -10.67
N LEU A 165 -1.98 20.17 -9.66
CA LEU A 165 -2.08 19.73 -8.28
C LEU A 165 -3.16 20.55 -7.57
N VAL A 166 -4.21 19.89 -7.10
CA VAL A 166 -5.35 20.53 -6.39
C VAL A 166 -5.65 19.74 -5.12
N TYR A 167 -5.84 20.46 -4.03
CA TYR A 167 -6.44 19.98 -2.78
C TYR A 167 -7.44 20.98 -2.25
N ASP A 168 -8.57 20.50 -1.74
CA ASP A 168 -9.48 21.29 -0.93
C ASP A 168 -9.30 20.97 0.58
N GLU A 169 -9.89 21.82 1.43
CA GLU A 169 -9.77 21.65 2.88
C GLU A 169 -10.43 20.38 3.41
N ASN A 170 -11.48 19.86 2.74
CA ASN A 170 -12.19 18.66 3.19
C ASN A 170 -11.34 17.42 2.94
N GLU A 171 -10.64 17.37 1.79
CA GLU A 171 -9.70 16.30 1.45
C GLU A 171 -8.58 16.23 2.48
N VAL A 172 -7.99 17.37 2.84
CA VAL A 172 -6.94 17.43 3.87
C VAL A 172 -7.50 17.06 5.24
N ARG A 173 -8.65 17.59 5.61
CA ARG A 173 -9.27 17.37 6.93
C ARG A 173 -9.59 15.90 7.18
N ARG A 174 -10.15 15.20 6.18
CA ARG A 174 -10.52 13.78 6.33
C ARG A 174 -9.30 12.88 6.53
N ILE A 175 -8.22 13.09 5.77
CA ILE A 175 -6.99 12.28 5.92
C ILE A 175 -6.21 12.65 7.20
N ALA A 176 -6.22 13.93 7.60
CA ALA A 176 -5.60 14.36 8.85
C ALA A 176 -6.27 13.70 10.06
N LYS A 177 -7.60 13.63 10.12
CA LYS A 177 -8.33 12.90 11.17
C LYS A 177 -7.86 11.45 11.29
N TRP A 178 -7.78 10.72 10.18
CA TRP A 178 -7.27 9.36 10.15
C TRP A 178 -5.85 9.25 10.72
N ALA A 179 -4.96 10.15 10.34
CA ALA A 179 -3.58 10.18 10.84
C ALA A 179 -3.52 10.39 12.36
N PHE A 180 -4.30 11.33 12.88
CA PHE A 180 -4.36 11.58 14.32
C PHE A 180 -5.01 10.43 15.11
N GLU A 181 -6.06 9.80 14.58
CA GLU A 181 -6.71 8.64 15.21
C GLU A 181 -5.76 7.42 15.25
N ILE A 182 -4.97 7.21 14.21
CA ILE A 182 -3.92 6.18 14.21
C ILE A 182 -2.82 6.53 15.21
N ALA A 183 -2.35 7.77 15.24
CA ALA A 183 -1.34 8.22 16.19
C ALA A 183 -1.79 8.05 17.65
N MET A 184 -3.08 8.27 17.97
CA MET A 184 -3.63 8.04 19.31
C MET A 184 -3.49 6.59 19.79
N LYS A 185 -3.47 5.63 18.85
CA LYS A 185 -3.29 4.20 19.14
C LYS A 185 -1.81 3.76 19.10
N ARG A 186 -0.89 4.69 18.79
CA ARG A 186 0.55 4.46 18.62
C ARG A 186 1.37 5.39 19.52
N GLY A 187 2.48 5.90 19.01
CA GLY A 187 3.41 6.77 19.75
C GLY A 187 2.96 8.21 19.96
N LYS A 188 1.73 8.55 19.51
CA LYS A 188 1.13 9.89 19.63
C LYS A 188 1.93 11.02 18.97
N LYS A 189 2.52 10.73 17.79
CA LYS A 189 3.27 11.71 16.99
C LYS A 189 2.80 11.70 15.55
N VAL A 190 2.52 12.87 15.01
CA VAL A 190 2.25 13.09 13.58
C VAL A 190 3.28 14.04 13.01
N CYS A 191 3.97 13.60 11.97
CA CYS A 191 4.82 14.45 11.14
C CYS A 191 4.07 14.76 9.84
N SER A 192 3.56 15.99 9.70
CA SER A 192 2.91 16.45 8.47
C SER A 192 3.96 16.85 7.45
N VAL A 193 3.96 16.14 6.31
CA VAL A 193 4.98 16.32 5.25
C VAL A 193 4.38 17.01 4.04
N ASP A 194 5.00 18.10 3.63
CA ASP A 194 4.52 18.99 2.58
C ASP A 194 5.65 19.72 1.83
N LYS A 195 5.31 20.62 0.93
CA LYS A 195 6.24 21.56 0.26
C LYS A 195 5.79 23.01 0.42
N ALA A 196 5.38 23.41 1.64
CA ALA A 196 4.76 24.71 1.93
C ALA A 196 5.65 25.92 1.65
N ASN A 197 6.97 25.74 1.57
CA ASN A 197 7.89 26.81 1.15
C ASN A 197 7.72 27.22 -0.32
N VAL A 198 7.05 26.39 -1.15
CA VAL A 198 6.86 26.65 -2.59
C VAL A 198 5.38 26.62 -2.98
N LEU A 199 4.61 25.61 -2.55
CA LEU A 199 3.29 25.29 -3.08
C LEU A 199 2.15 25.87 -2.22
N ASP A 200 1.13 26.47 -2.87
CA ASP A 200 -0.08 26.95 -2.19
C ASP A 200 -0.92 25.80 -1.62
N SER A 201 -1.05 24.70 -2.35
CA SER A 201 -1.73 23.48 -1.87
C SER A 201 -1.10 22.94 -0.57
N SER A 202 0.23 22.98 -0.47
CA SER A 202 0.95 22.57 0.75
C SER A 202 0.79 23.57 1.90
N ARG A 203 0.62 24.87 1.61
CA ARG A 203 0.30 25.87 2.64
C ARG A 203 -1.11 25.63 3.22
N LEU A 204 -2.09 25.35 2.35
CA LEU A 204 -3.44 24.94 2.79
C LEU A 204 -3.38 23.64 3.60
N TRP A 205 -2.64 22.64 3.12
CA TRP A 205 -2.42 21.35 3.82
C TRP A 205 -1.96 21.57 5.26
N ARG A 206 -0.89 22.36 5.44
CA ARG A 206 -0.31 22.67 6.75
C ARG A 206 -1.29 23.42 7.65
N GLN A 207 -2.05 24.38 7.10
CA GLN A 207 -3.05 25.13 7.85
C GLN A 207 -4.15 24.21 8.38
N VAL A 208 -4.76 23.39 7.50
CA VAL A 208 -5.88 22.50 7.86
C VAL A 208 -5.42 21.40 8.82
N THR A 209 -4.21 20.83 8.62
CA THR A 209 -3.66 19.85 9.56
C THR A 209 -3.50 20.44 10.96
N LYS A 210 -3.05 21.71 11.08
CA LYS A 210 -2.99 22.43 12.35
C LYS A 210 -4.36 22.73 12.96
N GLU A 211 -5.39 22.91 12.15
CA GLU A 211 -6.75 23.05 12.65
C GLU A 211 -7.24 21.73 13.27
N VAL A 212 -7.06 20.62 12.57
CA VAL A 212 -7.44 19.28 13.04
C VAL A 212 -6.67 18.86 14.30
N SER A 213 -5.39 19.22 14.42
CA SER A 213 -4.59 18.85 15.60
C SER A 213 -5.14 19.38 16.93
N LYS A 214 -5.94 20.45 16.90
CA LYS A 214 -6.58 21.01 18.11
C LYS A 214 -7.58 20.05 18.76
N ASP A 215 -8.16 19.13 17.97
CA ASP A 215 -9.09 18.11 18.45
C ASP A 215 -8.35 16.91 19.07
N TYR A 216 -7.01 16.85 18.92
CA TYR A 216 -6.14 15.77 19.40
C TYR A 216 -4.97 16.29 20.25
N PRO A 217 -5.24 16.95 21.40
CA PRO A 217 -4.21 17.65 22.19
C PRO A 217 -3.12 16.73 22.77
N GLU A 218 -3.35 15.41 22.79
CA GLU A 218 -2.38 14.42 23.24
C GLU A 218 -1.37 14.03 22.14
N VAL A 219 -1.59 14.42 20.88
CA VAL A 219 -0.74 14.07 19.74
C VAL A 219 0.20 15.23 19.44
N GLU A 220 1.50 14.96 19.45
CA GLU A 220 2.52 15.89 19.02
C GLU A 220 2.47 16.06 17.48
N LEU A 221 2.21 17.26 17.00
CA LEU A 221 2.28 17.60 15.57
C LEU A 221 3.58 18.31 15.25
N SER A 222 4.30 17.82 14.25
CA SER A 222 5.44 18.51 13.62
C SER A 222 5.21 18.68 12.13
N ASP A 223 5.79 19.74 11.53
CA ASP A 223 5.79 19.97 10.09
C ASP A 223 7.17 19.66 9.52
N MET A 224 7.25 19.01 8.36
CA MET A 224 8.51 18.76 7.66
C MET A 224 8.35 18.96 6.15
N LEU A 225 9.35 19.53 5.50
CA LEU A 225 9.39 19.59 4.04
C LEU A 225 9.70 18.21 3.48
N VAL A 226 9.10 17.84 2.36
CA VAL A 226 9.20 16.49 1.77
C VAL A 226 10.64 16.09 1.45
N ASP A 227 11.44 16.99 0.94
CA ASP A 227 12.86 16.78 0.67
C ASP A 227 13.68 16.50 1.95
N ASN A 228 13.35 17.18 3.06
CA ASN A 228 13.94 16.85 4.35
C ASN A 228 13.44 15.52 4.88
N CYS A 229 12.16 15.19 4.71
CA CYS A 229 11.60 13.91 5.12
C CYS A 229 12.32 12.73 4.44
N ALA A 230 12.54 12.80 3.13
CA ALA A 230 13.32 11.81 2.39
C ALA A 230 14.74 11.63 2.98
N MET A 231 15.44 12.74 3.27
CA MET A 231 16.75 12.66 3.94
C MET A 231 16.66 12.03 5.35
N GLN A 232 15.61 12.36 6.11
CA GLN A 232 15.45 11.86 7.48
C GLN A 232 15.04 10.38 7.54
N LEU A 233 14.31 9.85 6.55
CA LEU A 233 14.04 8.42 6.44
C LEU A 233 15.34 7.60 6.41
N VAL A 234 16.34 8.06 5.69
CA VAL A 234 17.65 7.40 5.61
C VAL A 234 18.53 7.69 6.84
N LYS A 235 18.44 8.91 7.40
CA LYS A 235 19.33 9.37 8.47
C LYS A 235 18.86 8.99 9.88
N ASN A 236 17.56 9.06 10.15
CA ASN A 236 16.97 8.80 11.45
C ASN A 236 15.49 8.37 11.34
N PRO A 237 15.19 7.18 10.78
CA PRO A 237 13.81 6.71 10.61
C PRO A 237 13.06 6.54 11.95
N LYS A 238 13.77 6.33 13.04
CA LYS A 238 13.22 6.11 14.40
C LYS A 238 12.49 7.33 14.98
N GLN A 239 12.67 8.52 14.39
CA GLN A 239 11.96 9.73 14.85
C GLN A 239 10.48 9.73 14.47
N PHE A 240 10.11 8.95 13.46
CA PHE A 240 8.74 8.93 12.93
C PHE A 240 7.86 7.91 13.66
N ASP A 241 6.58 8.27 13.84
CA ASP A 241 5.49 7.40 14.27
C ASP A 241 4.40 7.35 13.19
N VAL A 242 3.82 8.52 12.84
CA VAL A 242 2.90 8.66 11.71
C VAL A 242 3.39 9.79 10.81
N ILE A 243 3.65 9.49 9.54
CA ILE A 243 3.93 10.48 8.50
C ILE A 243 2.62 10.72 7.75
N LEU A 244 2.09 11.94 7.82
CA LEU A 244 0.89 12.36 7.10
C LEU A 244 1.30 13.17 5.88
N THR A 245 0.87 12.77 4.67
CA THR A 245 1.28 13.45 3.45
C THR A 245 0.27 13.29 2.31
N GLU A 246 0.40 14.15 1.30
CA GLU A 246 -0.38 14.16 0.08
C GLU A 246 -0.04 12.95 -0.82
N ASN A 247 -0.80 12.78 -1.89
CA ASN A 247 -0.80 11.60 -2.74
C ASN A 247 0.57 11.28 -3.34
N MET A 248 1.16 12.19 -4.10
CA MET A 248 2.43 11.95 -4.81
C MET A 248 3.62 11.82 -3.84
N PHE A 249 3.69 12.67 -2.81
CA PHE A 249 4.76 12.58 -1.82
C PHE A 249 4.65 11.29 -1.01
N GLY A 250 3.43 10.88 -0.67
CA GLY A 250 3.17 9.63 0.04
C GLY A 250 3.56 8.40 -0.77
N ASP A 251 3.37 8.44 -2.08
CA ASP A 251 3.83 7.38 -2.98
C ASP A 251 5.34 7.21 -2.93
N ILE A 252 6.07 8.30 -3.14
CA ILE A 252 7.54 8.30 -3.19
C ILE A 252 8.15 7.95 -1.83
N LEU A 253 7.67 8.57 -0.75
CA LEU A 253 8.21 8.34 0.59
C LEU A 253 7.93 6.94 1.13
N SER A 254 6.79 6.34 0.78
CA SER A 254 6.50 4.98 1.21
C SER A 254 7.34 3.94 0.46
N ASP A 255 7.68 4.18 -0.81
CA ASP A 255 8.58 3.31 -1.56
C ASP A 255 10.01 3.40 -1.00
N GLU A 256 10.48 4.61 -0.65
CA GLU A 256 11.74 4.78 0.10
C GLU A 256 11.70 4.07 1.45
N ALA A 257 10.60 4.22 2.20
CA ALA A 257 10.39 3.52 3.47
C ALA A 257 10.44 1.99 3.32
N SER A 258 9.91 1.45 2.22
CA SER A 258 9.96 0.02 1.94
C SER A 258 11.39 -0.50 1.79
N MET A 259 12.24 0.26 1.10
CA MET A 259 13.63 -0.13 0.87
C MET A 259 14.44 -0.15 2.16
N ILE A 260 14.19 0.77 3.09
CA ILE A 260 14.88 0.75 4.39
C ILE A 260 14.37 -0.35 5.34
N THR A 261 13.21 -0.95 5.08
CA THR A 261 12.73 -2.15 5.81
C THR A 261 13.27 -3.47 5.23
N GLY A 262 14.01 -3.41 4.12
CA GLY A 262 14.68 -4.54 3.50
C GLY A 262 14.17 -4.90 2.11
N SER A 263 12.89 -4.74 1.82
CA SER A 263 12.29 -4.99 0.49
C SER A 263 10.89 -4.42 0.39
N ILE A 264 10.52 -3.95 -0.80
CA ILE A 264 9.13 -3.58 -1.14
C ILE A 264 8.16 -4.77 -1.04
N GLY A 265 8.66 -6.01 -1.14
CA GLY A 265 7.91 -7.25 -0.91
C GLY A 265 7.44 -7.46 0.55
N MET A 266 7.84 -6.58 1.47
CA MET A 266 7.41 -6.56 2.87
C MET A 266 6.36 -5.48 3.16
N LEU A 267 6.11 -4.55 2.24
CA LEU A 267 5.25 -3.40 2.47
C LEU A 267 3.79 -3.69 2.12
N ALA A 268 3.00 -4.00 3.14
CA ALA A 268 1.55 -4.10 3.05
C ALA A 268 0.88 -2.73 2.90
N SER A 269 -0.34 -2.69 2.36
CA SER A 269 -1.14 -1.47 2.37
C SER A 269 -2.64 -1.73 2.50
N ALA A 270 -3.33 -0.76 3.10
CA ALA A 270 -4.78 -0.68 3.17
C ALA A 270 -5.24 0.66 2.63
N SER A 271 -6.20 0.64 1.72
CA SER A 271 -6.89 1.83 1.22
C SER A 271 -8.30 1.86 1.79
N LEU A 272 -8.61 2.85 2.59
CA LEU A 272 -9.83 2.98 3.40
C LEU A 272 -10.58 4.26 3.07
N GLY A 273 -11.88 4.26 3.36
CA GLY A 273 -12.78 5.41 3.24
C GLY A 273 -13.59 5.61 4.51
N ASP A 274 -14.81 6.13 4.35
CA ASP A 274 -15.73 6.38 5.46
C ASP A 274 -16.50 5.12 5.90
N THR A 275 -16.34 4.00 5.21
CA THR A 275 -17.04 2.74 5.49
C THR A 275 -16.06 1.63 5.87
N LYS A 276 -16.58 0.45 6.24
CA LYS A 276 -15.75 -0.74 6.49
C LYS A 276 -15.17 -1.36 5.21
N LEU A 277 -15.73 -1.04 4.03
CA LEU A 277 -15.19 -1.49 2.76
C LEU A 277 -13.80 -0.90 2.55
N GLY A 278 -12.81 -1.75 2.40
CA GLY A 278 -11.43 -1.39 2.10
C GLY A 278 -10.89 -2.15 0.90
N LEU A 279 -9.82 -1.63 0.32
CA LEU A 279 -9.02 -2.32 -0.69
C LEU A 279 -7.62 -2.56 -0.10
N TYR A 280 -7.19 -3.81 -0.18
CA TYR A 280 -5.95 -4.30 0.43
C TYR A 280 -5.04 -4.87 -0.65
N GLU A 281 -3.85 -4.32 -0.74
CA GLU A 281 -2.88 -4.63 -1.79
C GLU A 281 -1.45 -4.49 -1.27
N PRO A 282 -0.46 -5.23 -1.80
CA PRO A 282 0.93 -4.90 -1.54
C PRO A 282 1.28 -3.57 -2.21
N SER A 283 2.27 -2.86 -1.70
CA SER A 283 2.68 -1.58 -2.30
C SER A 283 3.52 -1.73 -3.56
N HIS A 284 4.05 -2.93 -3.84
CA HIS A 284 4.84 -3.21 -5.04
C HIS A 284 3.97 -3.38 -6.30
N GLY A 285 4.58 -3.21 -7.47
CA GLY A 285 3.95 -3.45 -8.77
C GLY A 285 3.92 -4.93 -9.17
N SER A 286 3.65 -5.16 -10.45
CA SER A 286 3.41 -6.49 -11.05
C SER A 286 4.66 -7.32 -11.34
N ALA A 287 5.87 -6.74 -11.28
CA ALA A 287 7.16 -7.40 -11.52
C ALA A 287 7.11 -8.45 -12.66
N PRO A 288 6.79 -8.04 -13.90
CA PRO A 288 6.55 -8.97 -15.01
C PRO A 288 7.77 -9.81 -15.39
N ASP A 289 8.97 -9.38 -15.02
CA ASP A 289 10.24 -10.06 -15.24
C ASP A 289 10.41 -11.36 -14.44
N ILE A 290 9.74 -11.47 -13.28
CA ILE A 290 9.78 -12.67 -12.42
C ILE A 290 8.43 -13.41 -12.34
N ALA A 291 7.41 -12.94 -13.06
CA ALA A 291 6.08 -13.56 -13.05
C ALA A 291 6.12 -15.04 -13.51
N GLY A 292 5.40 -15.93 -12.80
CA GLY A 292 5.35 -17.36 -13.07
C GLY A 292 6.62 -18.13 -12.71
N GLN A 293 7.59 -17.50 -12.04
CA GLN A 293 8.87 -18.13 -11.70
C GLN A 293 8.97 -18.60 -10.24
N ASN A 294 7.91 -18.49 -9.47
CA ASN A 294 7.90 -18.84 -8.03
C ASN A 294 9.00 -18.10 -7.23
N LYS A 295 9.24 -16.82 -7.57
CA LYS A 295 10.28 -15.98 -6.93
C LYS A 295 9.71 -14.81 -6.12
N ALA A 296 8.47 -14.40 -6.42
CA ALA A 296 7.84 -13.26 -5.77
C ALA A 296 7.70 -13.49 -4.26
N ASN A 297 7.92 -12.44 -3.49
CA ASN A 297 7.66 -12.47 -2.05
C ASN A 297 6.16 -12.27 -1.78
N PRO A 298 5.43 -13.23 -1.20
CA PRO A 298 4.00 -13.09 -0.94
C PRO A 298 3.67 -12.37 0.36
N ILE A 299 4.68 -12.02 1.18
CA ILE A 299 4.48 -11.54 2.56
C ILE A 299 3.70 -10.22 2.57
N ALA A 300 4.01 -9.26 1.69
CA ALA A 300 3.27 -8.00 1.63
C ALA A 300 1.77 -8.21 1.39
N THR A 301 1.39 -9.12 0.48
CA THR A 301 -0.02 -9.45 0.21
C THR A 301 -0.67 -10.19 1.38
N ILE A 302 0.05 -11.09 2.03
CA ILE A 302 -0.41 -11.80 3.25
C ILE A 302 -0.64 -10.82 4.39
N LEU A 303 0.28 -9.86 4.60
CA LEU A 303 0.12 -8.81 5.61
C LEU A 303 -0.99 -7.81 5.24
N SER A 304 -1.20 -7.53 3.94
CA SER A 304 -2.37 -6.76 3.49
C SER A 304 -3.67 -7.46 3.78
N ALA A 305 -3.72 -8.80 3.62
CA ALA A 305 -4.87 -9.60 4.04
C ALA A 305 -5.07 -9.57 5.57
N ALA A 306 -4.01 -9.54 6.38
CA ALA A 306 -4.14 -9.33 7.82
C ALA A 306 -4.72 -7.94 8.15
N MET A 307 -4.30 -6.88 7.43
CA MET A 307 -4.92 -5.56 7.55
C MET A 307 -6.40 -5.58 7.18
N MET A 308 -6.82 -6.36 6.17
CA MET A 308 -8.23 -6.57 5.82
C MET A 308 -9.02 -7.17 6.99
N LEU A 309 -8.50 -8.19 7.63
CA LEU A 309 -9.12 -8.78 8.82
C LEU A 309 -9.29 -7.74 9.94
N ARG A 310 -8.28 -6.92 10.18
CA ARG A 310 -8.27 -5.90 11.23
C ARG A 310 -9.23 -4.73 10.94
N TYR A 311 -9.16 -4.14 9.75
CA TYR A 311 -9.87 -2.89 9.46
C TYR A 311 -11.27 -3.08 8.87
N SER A 312 -11.47 -4.06 7.98
CA SER A 312 -12.79 -4.30 7.40
C SER A 312 -13.66 -5.23 8.24
N PHE A 313 -13.07 -6.21 8.91
CA PHE A 313 -13.82 -7.29 9.57
C PHE A 313 -13.77 -7.27 11.10
N ASP A 314 -12.99 -6.35 11.71
CA ASP A 314 -12.78 -6.26 13.17
C ASP A 314 -12.25 -7.58 13.79
N LEU A 315 -11.43 -8.33 13.04
CA LEU A 315 -10.84 -9.61 13.42
C LEU A 315 -9.37 -9.42 13.82
N GLU A 316 -9.14 -8.73 14.95
CA GLU A 316 -7.78 -8.39 15.41
C GLU A 316 -6.95 -9.62 15.79
N VAL A 317 -7.56 -10.60 16.47
CA VAL A 317 -6.86 -11.82 16.92
C VAL A 317 -6.37 -12.64 15.73
N GLU A 318 -7.18 -12.75 14.70
CA GLU A 318 -6.87 -13.44 13.45
C GLU A 318 -5.76 -12.71 12.66
N ALA A 319 -5.82 -11.38 12.63
CA ALA A 319 -4.79 -10.55 12.02
C ALA A 319 -3.44 -10.70 12.74
N ASP A 320 -3.43 -10.58 14.07
CA ASP A 320 -2.24 -10.77 14.90
C ASP A 320 -1.63 -12.16 14.72
N LYS A 321 -2.47 -13.19 14.52
CA LYS A 321 -2.00 -14.55 14.27
C LYS A 321 -1.25 -14.67 12.95
N ILE A 322 -1.72 -14.00 11.88
CA ILE A 322 -1.01 -13.97 10.60
C ILE A 322 0.34 -13.24 10.75
N GLU A 323 0.35 -12.08 11.39
CA GLU A 323 1.58 -11.30 11.61
C GLU A 323 2.62 -12.10 12.44
N ALA A 324 2.15 -12.78 13.49
CA ALA A 324 2.99 -13.66 14.30
C ALA A 324 3.55 -14.85 13.50
N ALA A 325 2.74 -15.44 12.60
CA ALA A 325 3.16 -16.54 11.74
C ALA A 325 4.26 -16.09 10.75
N VAL A 326 4.09 -14.93 10.12
CA VAL A 326 5.13 -14.33 9.26
C VAL A 326 6.42 -14.15 10.04
N LYS A 327 6.35 -13.55 11.23
CA LYS A 327 7.51 -13.36 12.09
C LYS A 327 8.18 -14.69 12.48
N ALA A 328 7.42 -15.73 12.80
CA ALA A 328 7.93 -17.03 13.14
C ALA A 328 8.71 -17.68 11.99
N VAL A 329 8.20 -17.58 10.75
CA VAL A 329 8.90 -18.09 9.55
C VAL A 329 10.21 -17.33 9.31
N LEU A 330 10.19 -16.00 9.42
CA LEU A 330 11.39 -15.19 9.30
C LEU A 330 12.43 -15.53 10.39
N LYS A 331 11.99 -15.76 11.62
CA LYS A 331 12.84 -16.18 12.74
C LYS A 331 13.50 -17.55 12.53
N LYS A 332 12.83 -18.46 11.81
CA LYS A 332 13.39 -19.76 11.41
C LYS A 332 14.42 -19.68 10.28
N GLY A 333 14.66 -18.47 9.74
CA GLY A 333 15.68 -18.21 8.74
C GLY A 333 15.24 -18.43 7.29
N TYR A 334 13.94 -18.59 7.00
CA TYR A 334 13.46 -18.69 5.63
C TYR A 334 13.34 -17.32 4.98
N ARG A 335 13.74 -17.21 3.72
CA ARG A 335 13.78 -15.94 2.95
C ARG A 335 13.39 -16.16 1.50
N THR A 336 12.64 -15.23 0.93
CA THR A 336 12.57 -15.06 -0.53
C THR A 336 13.81 -14.32 -1.02
N ILE A 337 14.02 -14.31 -2.35
CA ILE A 337 15.27 -13.79 -2.95
C ILE A 337 15.52 -12.30 -2.63
N ASP A 338 14.46 -11.52 -2.54
CA ASP A 338 14.49 -10.06 -2.28
C ASP A 338 14.93 -9.68 -0.86
N ILE A 339 14.71 -10.56 0.12
CA ILE A 339 15.09 -10.38 1.52
C ILE A 339 16.18 -11.36 1.96
N MET A 340 16.88 -11.96 1.00
CA MET A 340 17.91 -12.95 1.29
C MET A 340 19.13 -12.33 1.97
N SER A 341 19.68 -13.03 2.94
CA SER A 341 20.92 -12.68 3.61
C SER A 341 21.75 -13.93 3.93
N GLU A 342 23.03 -13.74 4.27
CA GLU A 342 23.94 -14.83 4.54
C GLU A 342 23.44 -15.72 5.69
N GLY A 343 23.56 -17.03 5.53
CA GLY A 343 23.15 -18.04 6.52
C GLY A 343 21.66 -18.36 6.51
N MET A 344 20.86 -17.73 5.65
CA MET A 344 19.42 -17.97 5.54
C MET A 344 19.10 -19.02 4.47
N THR A 345 17.88 -19.59 4.54
CA THR A 345 17.37 -20.59 3.60
C THR A 345 16.49 -19.93 2.57
N LEU A 346 16.89 -19.99 1.29
CA LEU A 346 16.09 -19.48 0.17
C LEU A 346 14.88 -20.37 -0.09
N VAL A 347 13.70 -19.75 -0.20
CA VAL A 347 12.43 -20.39 -0.57
C VAL A 347 11.73 -19.58 -1.66
N GLY A 348 10.85 -20.24 -2.42
CA GLY A 348 10.02 -19.58 -3.42
C GLY A 348 8.71 -19.03 -2.83
N THR A 349 7.89 -18.43 -3.70
CA THR A 349 6.59 -17.83 -3.36
C THR A 349 5.69 -18.83 -2.63
N LYS A 350 5.52 -20.01 -3.24
CA LYS A 350 4.65 -21.08 -2.71
C LYS A 350 5.15 -21.62 -1.38
N GLU A 351 6.44 -21.93 -1.30
CA GLU A 351 7.03 -22.48 -0.09
C GLU A 351 6.92 -21.48 1.07
N MET A 352 7.09 -20.19 0.81
CA MET A 352 6.92 -19.14 1.83
C MET A 352 5.48 -19.11 2.34
N GLY A 353 4.49 -19.19 1.45
CA GLY A 353 3.07 -19.27 1.84
C GLY A 353 2.76 -20.54 2.67
N ASP A 354 3.24 -21.71 2.23
CA ASP A 354 3.02 -22.98 2.94
C ASP A 354 3.69 -22.97 4.34
N LEU A 355 4.88 -22.37 4.47
CA LEU A 355 5.56 -22.19 5.75
C LEU A 355 4.75 -21.28 6.71
N ILE A 356 4.23 -20.15 6.21
CA ILE A 356 3.37 -19.26 7.02
C ILE A 356 2.12 -19.98 7.50
N ILE A 357 1.47 -20.76 6.62
CA ILE A 357 0.30 -21.58 6.97
C ILE A 357 0.62 -22.57 8.09
N SER A 358 1.81 -23.14 8.10
CA SER A 358 2.24 -24.10 9.14
C SER A 358 2.39 -23.48 10.52
N GLU A 359 2.54 -22.15 10.63
CA GLU A 359 2.65 -21.41 11.89
C GLU A 359 1.29 -20.87 12.41
N ILE A 360 0.25 -20.94 11.58
CA ILE A 360 -1.13 -20.57 11.92
C ILE A 360 -1.86 -21.77 12.56
#